data_1532a78161e5d4ff83e21c3c219ee2c8
#
_entry.id   1532a78161e5d4ff83e21c3c219ee2c8
#
_cell.length_a   1.000
_cell.length_b   1.000
_cell.length_c   1.000
_cell.angle_alpha   90.00
_cell.angle_beta   90.00
_cell.angle_gamma   90.00
#
_symmetry.space_group_name_H-M   'P 1'
#
loop_
_entity.id
_entity.type
_entity.pdbx_description
1 polymer ?
#
loop_
_entity_poly.entity_id
_entity_poly.type
_entity_poly.pdbx_seq_one_letter_code
_entity_poly.pdbx_strand_id
1 'polypeptide(L)'
;MKKTIMTLAVALVLGGCTATIKESRFIQQDDQVASYTQSFIADLDKRTPNHQITQISMQADNETLTLNGLHLDNPSTSNTILYIPGNGMSVEKAAKKALIELAEYGSDIVIFDRRGLGASDGKATIANLISDANLSFDYTKNTLKAEKVIVHGYSLGSFVAAQVAKNKPIDGLVMQGSATNVDDWIDEAMPWYSKVFVNVEVDDAFYKVDNRQVVSEDYSGPLLVIGGGKDKQTPAVLSQKLFDASSSTTKQLVIAEEENHGQMFDNKKVQMAYRRFISSL
;
A
#
# COMPACT_ATOMS: atom_id res chain seq x y z
N MET A 1 61.19 5.86 44.54
CA MET A 1 60.07 4.98 44.11
C MET A 1 59.26 5.71 43.06
N LYS A 2 59.45 5.41 41.76
CA LYS A 2 58.73 6.02 40.64
C LYS A 2 57.49 5.15 40.37
N LYS A 3 56.26 5.70 40.55
CA LYS A 3 55.00 5.04 40.14
C LYS A 3 54.81 5.29 38.66
N THR A 4 54.96 4.25 37.87
CA THR A 4 54.57 4.24 36.45
C THR A 4 53.07 4.06 36.35
N ILE A 5 52.37 5.09 35.88
CA ILE A 5 50.93 5.04 35.55
C ILE A 5 50.85 4.45 34.15
N MET A 6 50.36 3.22 34.06
CA MET A 6 50.06 2.53 32.81
C MET A 6 48.68 2.97 32.35
N THR A 7 48.61 3.87 31.36
CA THR A 7 47.38 4.32 30.72
C THR A 7 46.91 3.21 29.78
N LEU A 8 45.84 2.50 30.17
CA LEU A 8 45.19 1.49 29.34
C LEU A 8 44.34 2.23 28.30
N ALA A 9 44.84 2.33 27.08
CA ALA A 9 44.07 2.79 25.96
C ALA A 9 43.04 1.71 25.58
N VAL A 10 41.77 1.88 25.99
CA VAL A 10 40.66 1.08 25.51
C VAL A 10 40.35 1.56 24.09
N ALA A 11 40.83 0.83 23.11
CA ALA A 11 40.36 0.97 21.73
C ALA A 11 38.94 0.44 21.66
N LEU A 12 37.92 1.33 21.72
CA LEU A 12 36.55 1.03 21.34
C LEU A 12 36.55 0.72 19.84
N VAL A 13 36.52 -0.55 19.49
CA VAL A 13 36.18 -0.99 18.14
C VAL A 13 34.68 -0.78 18.02
N LEU A 14 34.26 0.36 17.47
CA LEU A 14 32.91 0.64 17.03
C LEU A 14 32.66 -0.22 15.78
N GLY A 15 32.36 -1.48 15.96
CA GLY A 15 31.74 -2.30 14.90
C GLY A 15 30.33 -1.79 14.69
N GLY A 16 30.12 -0.95 13.69
CA GLY A 16 28.76 -0.54 13.30
C GLY A 16 27.93 -1.76 12.94
N CYS A 17 26.73 -1.90 13.50
CA CYS A 17 25.79 -2.92 13.09
C CYS A 17 25.23 -2.56 11.71
N THR A 18 25.33 -3.46 10.72
CA THR A 18 24.65 -3.31 9.43
C THR A 18 23.31 -4.02 9.50
N ALA A 19 22.25 -3.29 9.27
CA ALA A 19 20.90 -3.82 9.10
C ALA A 19 20.56 -3.91 7.61
N THR A 20 20.26 -5.11 7.10
CA THR A 20 19.95 -5.31 5.68
C THR A 20 18.45 -5.50 5.49
N ILE A 21 17.83 -4.64 4.68
CA ILE A 21 16.43 -4.75 4.26
C ILE A 21 16.40 -5.45 2.90
N LYS A 22 16.05 -6.74 2.91
CA LYS A 22 15.87 -7.55 1.69
C LYS A 22 14.40 -7.62 1.32
N GLU A 23 14.05 -7.43 0.04
CA GLU A 23 12.66 -7.55 -0.41
C GLU A 23 12.04 -8.89 -0.02
N SER A 24 12.78 -9.99 -0.13
CA SER A 24 12.32 -11.34 0.22
C SER A 24 12.00 -11.56 1.71
N ARG A 25 12.49 -10.68 2.60
CA ARG A 25 12.18 -10.69 4.02
C ARG A 25 11.16 -9.62 4.40
N PHE A 26 11.16 -8.51 3.67
CA PHE A 26 10.24 -7.40 3.91
C PHE A 26 8.84 -7.73 3.42
N ILE A 27 8.72 -8.28 2.21
CA ILE A 27 7.42 -8.64 1.64
C ILE A 27 6.92 -9.93 2.31
N GLN A 28 5.87 -9.80 3.11
CA GLN A 28 5.27 -10.95 3.79
C GLN A 28 4.60 -11.88 2.79
N GLN A 29 4.80 -13.17 2.95
CA GLN A 29 4.24 -14.23 2.11
C GLN A 29 3.70 -15.35 3.01
N ASP A 30 2.72 -16.08 2.52
CA ASP A 30 2.18 -17.26 3.19
C ASP A 30 2.94 -18.51 2.73
N ASP A 31 3.05 -19.50 3.61
CA ASP A 31 3.70 -20.78 3.29
C ASP A 31 2.82 -21.69 2.42
N GLN A 32 1.51 -21.43 2.40
CA GLN A 32 0.51 -22.24 1.68
C GLN A 32 -0.52 -21.33 1.03
N VAL A 33 -0.98 -21.72 -0.15
CA VAL A 33 -2.07 -21.08 -0.88
C VAL A 33 -3.38 -21.42 -0.19
N ALA A 34 -4.15 -20.38 0.16
CA ALA A 34 -5.49 -20.51 0.73
C ALA A 34 -6.56 -20.62 -0.37
N SER A 35 -7.80 -20.77 0.05
CA SER A 35 -8.98 -20.67 -0.84
C SER A 35 -10.10 -19.91 -0.13
N TYR A 36 -10.87 -19.14 -0.89
CA TYR A 36 -12.03 -18.45 -0.34
C TYR A 36 -13.15 -19.47 -0.04
N THR A 37 -13.42 -19.68 1.25
CA THR A 37 -14.48 -20.60 1.66
C THR A 37 -15.87 -20.02 1.43
N GLN A 38 -16.88 -20.86 1.23
CA GLN A 38 -18.26 -20.39 1.11
C GLN A 38 -18.73 -19.62 2.36
N SER A 39 -18.28 -20.03 3.55
CA SER A 39 -18.61 -19.34 4.81
C SER A 39 -18.00 -17.94 4.86
N PHE A 40 -16.78 -17.75 4.36
CA PHE A 40 -16.14 -16.46 4.27
C PHE A 40 -16.90 -15.53 3.31
N ILE A 41 -17.24 -16.01 2.09
CA ILE A 41 -18.00 -15.22 1.12
C ILE A 41 -19.37 -14.84 1.69
N ALA A 42 -20.09 -15.78 2.31
CA ALA A 42 -21.40 -15.52 2.91
C ALA A 42 -21.36 -14.53 4.09
N ASP A 43 -20.27 -14.52 4.87
CA ASP A 43 -20.09 -13.52 5.94
C ASP A 43 -19.84 -12.12 5.36
N LEU A 44 -18.98 -12.02 4.35
CA LEU A 44 -18.71 -10.75 3.68
C LEU A 44 -19.97 -10.20 2.99
N ASP A 45 -20.73 -11.04 2.29
CA ASP A 45 -21.99 -10.68 1.63
C ASP A 45 -23.01 -10.06 2.60
N LYS A 46 -23.17 -10.65 3.79
CA LYS A 46 -24.03 -10.08 4.84
C LYS A 46 -23.58 -8.71 5.33
N ARG A 47 -22.30 -8.45 5.29
CA ARG A 47 -21.69 -7.20 5.79
C ARG A 47 -21.58 -6.12 4.71
N THR A 48 -21.80 -6.49 3.45
CA THR A 48 -21.80 -5.58 2.29
C THR A 48 -23.08 -5.71 1.47
N PRO A 49 -24.28 -5.45 2.06
CA PRO A 49 -25.58 -5.84 1.52
C PRO A 49 -25.96 -5.15 0.19
N ASN A 50 -25.22 -4.11 -0.19
CA ASN A 50 -25.45 -3.41 -1.46
C ASN A 50 -24.54 -3.91 -2.60
N HIS A 51 -23.76 -4.96 -2.35
CA HIS A 51 -22.80 -5.51 -3.30
C HIS A 51 -23.08 -6.99 -3.55
N GLN A 52 -22.89 -7.41 -4.80
CA GLN A 52 -22.83 -8.81 -5.17
C GLN A 52 -21.38 -9.27 -5.21
N ILE A 53 -21.03 -10.31 -4.45
CA ILE A 53 -19.64 -10.77 -4.35
C ILE A 53 -19.38 -11.87 -5.37
N THR A 54 -18.38 -11.66 -6.22
CA THR A 54 -17.91 -12.63 -7.20
C THR A 54 -16.45 -12.93 -6.98
N GLN A 55 -16.07 -14.21 -6.97
CA GLN A 55 -14.67 -14.62 -7.02
C GLN A 55 -14.15 -14.40 -8.44
N ILE A 56 -13.01 -13.76 -8.55
CA ILE A 56 -12.34 -13.43 -9.80
C ILE A 56 -10.93 -14.00 -9.83
N SER A 57 -10.42 -14.23 -11.02
CA SER A 57 -9.03 -14.66 -11.22
C SER A 57 -8.47 -14.07 -12.51
N MET A 58 -7.17 -13.86 -12.53
CA MET A 58 -6.43 -13.44 -13.71
C MET A 58 -5.11 -14.19 -13.83
N GLN A 59 -4.62 -14.31 -15.06
CA GLN A 59 -3.34 -14.95 -15.34
C GLN A 59 -2.21 -13.93 -15.34
N ALA A 60 -1.08 -14.28 -14.74
CA ALA A 60 0.15 -13.53 -14.72
C ALA A 60 1.31 -14.39 -15.24
N ASP A 61 2.47 -13.78 -15.49
CA ASP A 61 3.69 -14.46 -15.95
C ASP A 61 3.46 -15.39 -17.16
N ASN A 62 2.88 -14.85 -18.24
CA ASN A 62 2.56 -15.61 -19.45
C ASN A 62 1.69 -16.86 -19.17
N GLU A 63 0.65 -16.69 -18.36
CA GLU A 63 -0.33 -17.70 -18.01
C GLU A 63 0.21 -18.85 -17.11
N THR A 64 1.37 -18.67 -16.51
CA THR A 64 1.95 -19.69 -15.60
C THR A 64 1.53 -19.50 -14.13
N LEU A 65 0.96 -18.35 -13.78
CA LEU A 65 0.55 -17.99 -12.43
C LEU A 65 -0.86 -17.44 -12.42
N THR A 66 -1.69 -17.92 -11.48
CA THR A 66 -3.05 -17.40 -11.27
C THR A 66 -3.09 -16.49 -10.03
N LEU A 67 -3.56 -15.27 -10.22
CA LEU A 67 -3.90 -14.37 -9.13
C LEU A 67 -5.40 -14.41 -8.89
N ASN A 68 -5.79 -14.62 -7.65
CA ASN A 68 -7.17 -14.75 -7.22
C ASN A 68 -7.62 -13.53 -6.42
N GLY A 69 -8.89 -13.18 -6.52
CA GLY A 69 -9.43 -11.99 -5.91
C GLY A 69 -10.94 -12.00 -5.75
N LEU A 70 -11.47 -10.86 -5.34
CA LEU A 70 -12.91 -10.63 -5.23
C LEU A 70 -13.29 -9.37 -6.00
N HIS A 71 -14.48 -9.40 -6.60
CA HIS A 71 -15.22 -8.25 -7.09
C HIS A 71 -16.49 -8.11 -6.24
N LEU A 72 -16.62 -6.97 -5.57
CA LEU A 72 -17.81 -6.54 -4.88
C LEU A 72 -18.53 -5.56 -5.82
N ASP A 73 -19.48 -6.08 -6.58
CA ASP A 73 -20.23 -5.35 -7.62
C ASP A 73 -21.42 -4.60 -7.01
N ASN A 74 -21.46 -3.30 -7.19
CA ASN A 74 -22.61 -2.46 -6.84
C ASN A 74 -23.24 -1.87 -8.11
N PRO A 75 -24.37 -2.39 -8.58
CA PRO A 75 -24.98 -1.99 -9.86
C PRO A 75 -25.48 -0.53 -9.90
N SER A 76 -25.37 0.19 -8.79
CA SER A 76 -25.84 1.58 -8.68
C SER A 76 -24.74 2.63 -8.91
N THR A 77 -23.53 2.21 -9.29
CA THR A 77 -22.40 3.10 -9.46
C THR A 77 -21.63 2.85 -10.75
N SER A 78 -20.90 3.87 -11.21
CA SER A 78 -19.91 3.75 -12.28
C SER A 78 -18.47 3.83 -11.75
N ASN A 79 -18.30 4.03 -10.45
CA ASN A 79 -16.98 4.15 -9.81
C ASN A 79 -16.52 2.80 -9.27
N THR A 80 -15.35 2.35 -9.69
CA THR A 80 -14.70 1.13 -9.21
C THR A 80 -13.43 1.47 -8.46
N ILE A 81 -13.31 1.01 -7.23
CA ILE A 81 -12.11 1.10 -6.42
C ILE A 81 -11.27 -0.17 -6.67
N LEU A 82 -10.13 -0.03 -7.33
CA LEU A 82 -9.10 -1.06 -7.31
C LEU A 82 -8.30 -0.90 -6.01
N TYR A 83 -8.58 -1.76 -5.04
CA TYR A 83 -7.90 -1.70 -3.74
C TYR A 83 -6.65 -2.56 -3.73
N ILE A 84 -5.49 -1.94 -3.47
CA ILE A 84 -4.19 -2.61 -3.34
C ILE A 84 -3.82 -2.67 -1.86
N PRO A 85 -3.89 -3.86 -1.24
CA PRO A 85 -3.73 -4.01 0.21
C PRO A 85 -2.28 -3.87 0.68
N GLY A 86 -2.12 -3.63 1.98
CA GLY A 86 -0.83 -3.50 2.65
C GLY A 86 -0.05 -4.81 2.77
N ASN A 87 1.14 -4.71 3.35
CA ASN A 87 2.02 -5.86 3.55
C ASN A 87 1.37 -6.92 4.46
N GLY A 88 1.33 -8.18 4.00
CA GLY A 88 0.69 -9.29 4.73
C GLY A 88 -0.84 -9.22 4.84
N MET A 89 -1.49 -8.30 4.13
CA MET A 89 -2.95 -8.20 4.09
C MET A 89 -3.49 -8.98 2.88
N SER A 90 -3.99 -10.19 3.12
CA SER A 90 -4.76 -10.95 2.13
C SER A 90 -6.18 -10.41 1.96
N VAL A 91 -6.88 -10.85 0.94
CA VAL A 91 -8.31 -10.54 0.71
C VAL A 91 -9.15 -10.87 1.94
N GLU A 92 -8.95 -12.03 2.57
CA GLU A 92 -9.66 -12.40 3.80
C GLU A 92 -9.37 -11.45 4.98
N LYS A 93 -8.13 -10.96 5.09
CA LYS A 93 -7.77 -9.97 6.12
C LYS A 93 -8.39 -8.61 5.82
N ALA A 94 -8.37 -8.18 4.55
CA ALA A 94 -9.00 -6.93 4.12
C ALA A 94 -10.52 -6.95 4.34
N ALA A 95 -11.17 -8.10 4.13
CA ALA A 95 -12.60 -8.29 4.33
C ALA A 95 -13.05 -8.15 5.80
N LYS A 96 -12.14 -8.21 6.76
CA LYS A 96 -12.49 -8.03 8.18
C LYS A 96 -12.86 -6.57 8.51
N LYS A 97 -12.26 -5.61 7.79
CA LYS A 97 -12.46 -4.19 8.03
C LYS A 97 -12.45 -3.38 6.72
N ALA A 98 -11.35 -3.34 5.99
CA ALA A 98 -11.13 -2.41 4.87
C ALA A 98 -12.19 -2.52 3.77
N LEU A 99 -12.56 -3.73 3.32
CA LEU A 99 -13.57 -3.89 2.26
C LEU A 99 -14.96 -3.42 2.72
N ILE A 100 -15.30 -3.64 3.99
CA ILE A 100 -16.58 -3.21 4.56
C ILE A 100 -16.62 -1.68 4.64
N GLU A 101 -15.55 -1.06 5.13
CA GLU A 101 -15.42 0.40 5.19
C GLU A 101 -15.52 1.02 3.79
N LEU A 102 -14.85 0.43 2.79
CA LEU A 102 -14.89 0.92 1.42
C LEU A 102 -16.28 0.73 0.76
N ALA A 103 -16.97 -0.37 1.08
CA ALA A 103 -18.32 -0.64 0.59
C ALA A 103 -19.36 0.42 1.02
N GLU A 104 -19.14 1.09 2.17
CA GLU A 104 -20.01 2.17 2.66
C GLU A 104 -20.01 3.42 1.75
N TYR A 105 -19.03 3.54 0.85
CA TYR A 105 -18.97 4.65 -0.12
C TYR A 105 -19.72 4.39 -1.41
N GLY A 106 -20.26 3.17 -1.57
CA GLY A 106 -21.16 2.82 -2.68
C GLY A 106 -20.45 2.62 -4.02
N SER A 107 -19.14 2.45 -4.04
CA SER A 107 -18.38 2.10 -5.25
C SER A 107 -18.25 0.59 -5.39
N ASP A 108 -18.06 0.10 -6.62
CA ASP A 108 -17.52 -1.24 -6.82
C ASP A 108 -16.15 -1.37 -6.17
N ILE A 109 -15.80 -2.57 -5.73
CA ILE A 109 -14.49 -2.85 -5.19
C ILE A 109 -13.89 -4.08 -5.86
N VAL A 110 -12.69 -3.91 -6.39
CA VAL A 110 -11.88 -5.01 -6.93
C VAL A 110 -10.63 -5.14 -6.08
N ILE A 111 -10.35 -6.34 -5.61
CA ILE A 111 -9.16 -6.66 -4.83
C ILE A 111 -8.62 -8.01 -5.27
N PHE A 112 -7.30 -8.11 -5.44
CA PHE A 112 -6.61 -9.36 -5.66
C PHE A 112 -5.67 -9.67 -4.49
N ASP A 113 -5.57 -10.96 -4.13
CA ASP A 113 -4.44 -11.43 -3.37
C ASP A 113 -3.19 -11.31 -4.24
N ARG A 114 -2.14 -10.65 -3.72
CA ARG A 114 -0.88 -10.60 -4.44
C ARG A 114 -0.23 -11.99 -4.44
N ARG A 115 0.66 -12.25 -5.40
CA ARG A 115 1.38 -13.53 -5.45
C ARG A 115 2.07 -13.85 -4.11
N GLY A 116 2.00 -15.13 -3.71
CA GLY A 116 2.55 -15.62 -2.45
C GLY A 116 1.77 -15.21 -1.21
N LEU A 117 0.51 -14.75 -1.34
CA LEU A 117 -0.34 -14.38 -0.22
C LEU A 117 -1.79 -14.79 -0.47
N GLY A 118 -2.47 -15.28 0.57
CA GLY A 118 -3.88 -15.65 0.50
C GLY A 118 -4.15 -16.74 -0.53
N ALA A 119 -5.03 -16.47 -1.49
CA ALA A 119 -5.45 -17.43 -2.51
C ALA A 119 -4.58 -17.40 -3.78
N SER A 120 -3.53 -16.59 -3.83
CA SER A 120 -2.61 -16.48 -4.97
C SER A 120 -1.28 -17.15 -4.65
N ASP A 121 -0.78 -18.00 -5.54
CA ASP A 121 0.51 -18.65 -5.39
C ASP A 121 1.69 -17.79 -5.88
N GLY A 122 2.90 -18.37 -5.97
CA GLY A 122 4.10 -17.69 -6.46
C GLY A 122 4.90 -17.00 -5.38
N LYS A 123 5.83 -16.12 -5.80
CA LYS A 123 6.70 -15.35 -4.90
C LYS A 123 6.69 -13.87 -5.26
N ALA A 124 6.47 -13.03 -4.26
CA ALA A 124 6.44 -11.59 -4.45
C ALA A 124 7.85 -10.99 -4.46
N THR A 125 8.05 -10.07 -5.42
CA THR A 125 9.14 -9.09 -5.48
C THR A 125 8.53 -7.71 -5.73
N ILE A 126 9.25 -6.63 -5.47
CA ILE A 126 8.75 -5.27 -5.78
C ILE A 126 8.36 -5.16 -7.26
N ALA A 127 9.18 -5.69 -8.15
CA ALA A 127 8.91 -5.62 -9.59
C ALA A 127 7.61 -6.33 -9.98
N ASN A 128 7.37 -7.54 -9.47
CA ASN A 128 6.15 -8.25 -9.83
C ASN A 128 4.90 -7.75 -9.08
N LEU A 129 5.04 -7.17 -7.88
CA LEU A 129 3.92 -6.45 -7.25
C LEU A 129 3.41 -5.32 -8.13
N ILE A 130 4.31 -4.56 -8.76
CA ILE A 130 3.94 -3.47 -9.69
C ILE A 130 3.33 -4.04 -10.97
N SER A 131 3.93 -5.09 -11.53
CA SER A 131 3.41 -5.76 -12.73
C SER A 131 2.00 -6.31 -12.50
N ASP A 132 1.79 -7.02 -11.39
CA ASP A 132 0.49 -7.59 -11.04
C ASP A 132 -0.58 -6.54 -10.77
N ALA A 133 -0.20 -5.42 -10.15
CA ALA A 133 -1.12 -4.31 -9.94
C ALA A 133 -1.52 -3.62 -11.26
N ASN A 134 -0.61 -3.52 -12.23
CA ASN A 134 -0.94 -3.06 -13.57
C ASN A 134 -1.88 -4.03 -14.29
N LEU A 135 -1.67 -5.35 -14.16
CA LEU A 135 -2.59 -6.36 -14.67
C LEU A 135 -3.96 -6.31 -13.99
N SER A 136 -4.00 -6.06 -12.68
CA SER A 136 -5.25 -5.88 -11.93
C SER A 136 -6.03 -4.67 -12.45
N PHE A 137 -5.35 -3.58 -12.79
CA PHE A 137 -5.98 -2.43 -13.44
C PHE A 137 -6.53 -2.81 -14.81
N ASP A 138 -5.75 -3.49 -15.65
CA ASP A 138 -6.17 -3.92 -16.98
C ASP A 138 -7.37 -4.86 -16.92
N TYR A 139 -7.37 -5.79 -15.96
CA TYR A 139 -8.50 -6.68 -15.70
C TYR A 139 -9.75 -5.89 -15.30
N THR A 140 -9.63 -4.96 -14.36
CA THR A 140 -10.72 -4.09 -13.90
C THR A 140 -11.28 -3.28 -15.05
N LYS A 141 -10.43 -2.64 -15.84
CA LYS A 141 -10.84 -1.78 -16.96
C LYS A 141 -11.39 -2.57 -18.13
N ASN A 142 -10.74 -3.66 -18.54
CA ASN A 142 -11.00 -4.33 -19.80
C ASN A 142 -11.90 -5.56 -19.67
N THR A 143 -11.81 -6.30 -18.56
CA THR A 143 -12.62 -7.51 -18.33
C THR A 143 -13.90 -7.19 -17.60
N LEU A 144 -13.82 -6.45 -16.49
CA LEU A 144 -15.02 -6.02 -15.73
C LEU A 144 -15.71 -4.81 -16.35
N LYS A 145 -15.10 -4.13 -17.34
CA LYS A 145 -15.65 -2.97 -18.06
C LYS A 145 -15.93 -1.77 -17.15
N ALA A 146 -15.12 -1.59 -16.11
CA ALA A 146 -15.24 -0.45 -15.21
C ALA A 146 -15.14 0.90 -15.99
N GLU A 147 -16.13 1.78 -15.81
CA GLU A 147 -16.14 3.09 -16.46
C GLU A 147 -15.06 4.00 -15.88
N LYS A 148 -14.98 4.07 -14.54
CA LYS A 148 -13.96 4.83 -13.80
C LYS A 148 -13.25 3.90 -12.85
N VAL A 149 -11.91 4.00 -12.81
CA VAL A 149 -11.06 3.20 -11.92
C VAL A 149 -10.26 4.11 -11.01
N ILE A 150 -10.58 4.04 -9.72
CA ILE A 150 -9.87 4.72 -8.64
C ILE A 150 -8.92 3.72 -8.02
N VAL A 151 -7.63 4.01 -8.04
CA VAL A 151 -6.64 3.14 -7.41
C VAL A 151 -6.42 3.59 -5.98
N HIS A 152 -6.76 2.73 -5.03
CA HIS A 152 -6.57 2.99 -3.61
C HIS A 152 -5.54 2.01 -3.04
N GLY A 153 -4.38 2.52 -2.69
CA GLY A 153 -3.33 1.75 -2.04
C GLY A 153 -3.23 2.04 -0.54
N TYR A 154 -3.01 0.99 0.24
CA TYR A 154 -2.74 1.08 1.66
C TYR A 154 -1.34 0.56 2.00
N SER A 155 -0.54 1.34 2.73
CA SER A 155 0.80 0.94 3.18
C SER A 155 1.69 0.51 2.00
N LEU A 156 2.23 -0.72 1.98
CA LEU A 156 2.94 -1.26 0.81
C LEU A 156 2.10 -1.19 -0.47
N GLY A 157 0.79 -1.40 -0.36
CA GLY A 157 -0.12 -1.23 -1.49
C GLY A 157 -0.18 0.20 -2.02
N SER A 158 -0.04 1.20 -1.16
CA SER A 158 0.06 2.61 -1.56
C SER A 158 1.37 2.91 -2.30
N PHE A 159 2.46 2.26 -1.90
CA PHE A 159 3.73 2.33 -2.59
C PHE A 159 3.64 1.77 -4.03
N VAL A 160 2.84 0.71 -4.21
CA VAL A 160 2.56 0.12 -5.52
C VAL A 160 1.53 0.92 -6.32
N ALA A 161 0.49 1.48 -5.66
CA ALA A 161 -0.59 2.21 -6.31
C ALA A 161 -0.11 3.41 -7.12
N ALA A 162 0.88 4.15 -6.61
CA ALA A 162 1.49 5.25 -7.35
C ALA A 162 2.16 4.77 -8.65
N GLN A 163 2.77 3.58 -8.66
CA GLN A 163 3.36 3.01 -9.87
C GLN A 163 2.28 2.59 -10.89
N VAL A 164 1.09 2.20 -10.44
CA VAL A 164 -0.05 2.00 -11.34
C VAL A 164 -0.47 3.35 -11.95
N ALA A 165 -0.54 4.41 -11.14
CA ALA A 165 -0.87 5.76 -11.63
C ALA A 165 0.14 6.29 -12.67
N LYS A 166 1.43 5.92 -12.55
CA LYS A 166 2.45 6.21 -13.56
C LYS A 166 2.21 5.49 -14.88
N ASN A 167 1.74 4.25 -14.83
CA ASN A 167 1.70 3.35 -15.97
C ASN A 167 0.33 3.27 -16.64
N LYS A 168 -0.75 3.67 -15.96
CA LYS A 168 -2.13 3.45 -16.38
C LYS A 168 -2.97 4.73 -16.27
N PRO A 169 -3.95 4.91 -17.16
CA PRO A 169 -4.87 6.06 -17.13
C PRO A 169 -5.94 5.86 -16.05
N ILE A 170 -5.58 6.05 -14.80
CA ILE A 170 -6.50 5.97 -13.67
C ILE A 170 -7.31 7.26 -13.51
N ASP A 171 -8.52 7.16 -12.94
CA ASP A 171 -9.41 8.31 -12.73
C ASP A 171 -9.18 9.02 -11.38
N GLY A 172 -8.53 8.35 -10.43
CA GLY A 172 -8.16 8.92 -9.14
C GLY A 172 -7.16 8.04 -8.40
N LEU A 173 -6.30 8.67 -7.58
CA LEU A 173 -5.31 7.99 -6.75
C LEU A 173 -5.56 8.29 -5.28
N VAL A 174 -5.67 7.24 -4.45
CA VAL A 174 -5.69 7.35 -3.00
C VAL A 174 -4.43 6.69 -2.43
N MET A 175 -3.65 7.45 -1.69
CA MET A 175 -2.42 6.99 -1.03
C MET A 175 -2.61 7.04 0.48
N GLN A 176 -2.85 5.88 1.09
CA GLN A 176 -3.09 5.75 2.53
C GLN A 176 -1.87 5.15 3.23
N GLY A 177 -1.29 5.86 4.19
CA GLY A 177 -0.12 5.40 4.94
C GLY A 177 1.06 5.08 4.02
N SER A 178 1.40 5.99 3.13
CA SER A 178 2.40 5.78 2.08
C SER A 178 3.77 6.33 2.46
N ALA A 179 4.80 5.75 1.84
CA ALA A 179 6.14 6.33 1.80
C ALA A 179 6.38 7.05 0.46
N THR A 180 7.26 8.05 0.47
CA THR A 180 7.76 8.74 -0.71
C THR A 180 8.67 7.84 -1.55
N ASN A 181 9.79 7.45 -0.96
CA ASN A 181 10.78 6.48 -1.44
C ASN A 181 11.44 5.78 -0.25
N VAL A 182 12.38 4.89 -0.50
CA VAL A 182 13.01 4.10 0.55
C VAL A 182 13.92 4.94 1.44
N ASP A 183 14.63 5.91 0.90
CA ASP A 183 15.55 6.78 1.67
C ASP A 183 14.78 7.66 2.65
N ASP A 184 13.77 8.37 2.17
CA ASP A 184 12.88 9.16 3.02
C ASP A 184 12.21 8.29 4.10
N TRP A 185 11.80 7.06 3.74
CA TRP A 185 11.16 6.15 4.70
C TRP A 185 12.13 5.73 5.81
N ILE A 186 13.36 5.35 5.48
CA ILE A 186 14.40 5.01 6.45
C ILE A 186 14.71 6.22 7.33
N ASP A 187 14.84 7.38 6.71
CA ASP A 187 15.17 8.63 7.42
C ASP A 187 14.12 9.00 8.46
N GLU A 188 12.85 8.81 8.17
CA GLU A 188 11.77 9.17 9.08
C GLU A 188 11.41 8.03 10.07
N ALA A 189 11.62 6.77 9.69
CA ALA A 189 11.35 5.63 10.57
C ALA A 189 12.46 5.37 11.60
N MET A 190 13.70 5.82 11.31
CA MET A 190 14.85 5.61 12.20
C MET A 190 15.10 6.82 13.11
N PRO A 191 15.24 6.61 14.43
CA PRO A 191 15.70 7.67 15.33
C PRO A 191 17.05 8.24 14.89
N TRP A 192 17.20 9.56 14.90
CA TRP A 192 18.41 10.25 14.43
C TRP A 192 19.71 9.74 15.07
N TYR A 193 19.67 9.36 16.35
CA TYR A 193 20.83 8.84 17.09
C TYR A 193 21.23 7.42 16.65
N SER A 194 20.32 6.61 16.10
CA SER A 194 20.65 5.27 15.63
C SER A 194 21.39 5.30 14.30
N LYS A 195 21.21 6.33 13.48
CA LYS A 195 21.89 6.51 12.19
C LYS A 195 23.41 6.63 12.32
N VAL A 196 23.90 7.01 13.51
CA VAL A 196 25.36 7.10 13.78
C VAL A 196 25.99 5.72 14.00
N PHE A 197 25.20 4.73 14.44
CA PHE A 197 25.68 3.41 14.84
C PHE A 197 25.21 2.26 13.93
N VAL A 198 24.18 2.51 13.12
CA VAL A 198 23.56 1.49 12.26
C VAL A 198 23.67 1.95 10.80
N ASN A 199 24.37 1.16 10.01
CA ASN A 199 24.33 1.27 8.55
C ASN A 199 23.15 0.45 8.03
N VAL A 200 22.28 1.06 7.20
CA VAL A 200 21.15 0.35 6.59
C VAL A 200 21.46 0.09 5.12
N GLU A 201 21.54 -1.18 4.77
CA GLU A 201 21.65 -1.62 3.38
C GLU A 201 20.27 -2.08 2.89
N VAL A 202 19.89 -1.66 1.72
CA VAL A 202 18.56 -1.95 1.13
C VAL A 202 18.75 -2.57 -0.25
N ASP A 203 17.96 -3.60 -0.57
CA ASP A 203 17.97 -4.17 -1.91
C ASP A 203 17.62 -3.12 -2.97
N ASP A 204 18.33 -3.16 -4.11
CA ASP A 204 18.19 -2.23 -5.24
C ASP A 204 16.77 -2.12 -5.77
N ALA A 205 15.94 -3.15 -5.54
CA ALA A 205 14.55 -3.17 -5.95
C ALA A 205 13.72 -2.02 -5.35
N PHE A 206 14.01 -1.63 -4.10
CA PHE A 206 13.31 -0.53 -3.44
C PHE A 206 13.66 0.84 -4.01
N TYR A 207 14.89 1.03 -4.49
CA TYR A 207 15.33 2.29 -5.11
C TYR A 207 14.71 2.53 -6.49
N LYS A 208 14.10 1.50 -7.10
CA LYS A 208 13.36 1.63 -8.37
C LYS A 208 11.98 2.26 -8.21
N VAL A 209 11.54 2.50 -6.98
CA VAL A 209 10.24 3.06 -6.66
C VAL A 209 10.42 4.40 -5.96
N ASP A 210 10.08 5.47 -6.67
CA ASP A 210 10.01 6.82 -6.11
C ASP A 210 8.61 7.41 -6.37
N ASN A 211 7.76 7.36 -5.35
CA ASN A 211 6.40 7.86 -5.43
C ASN A 211 6.35 9.39 -5.41
N ARG A 212 7.36 10.03 -4.85
CA ARG A 212 7.50 11.48 -4.89
C ARG A 212 7.71 11.95 -6.32
N GLN A 213 8.57 11.26 -7.08
CA GLN A 213 8.74 11.53 -8.51
C GLN A 213 7.42 11.29 -9.26
N VAL A 214 6.75 10.16 -9.01
CA VAL A 214 5.47 9.86 -9.69
C VAL A 214 4.46 10.97 -9.52
N VAL A 215 4.18 11.43 -8.30
CA VAL A 215 3.16 12.46 -8.08
C VAL A 215 3.59 13.86 -8.53
N SER A 216 4.89 14.10 -8.74
CA SER A 216 5.40 15.37 -9.23
C SER A 216 5.48 15.46 -10.76
N GLU A 217 5.79 14.34 -11.43
CA GLU A 217 6.15 14.33 -12.86
C GLU A 217 5.22 13.45 -13.70
N ASP A 218 4.82 12.28 -13.19
CA ASP A 218 4.14 11.25 -13.98
C ASP A 218 2.61 11.29 -13.83
N TYR A 219 2.10 11.75 -12.65
CA TYR A 219 0.68 11.76 -12.35
C TYR A 219 0.19 13.12 -11.83
N SER A 220 -0.70 13.75 -12.59
CA SER A 220 -1.32 15.05 -12.24
C SER A 220 -2.85 14.97 -12.05
N GLY A 221 -3.43 13.76 -12.06
CA GLY A 221 -4.85 13.53 -11.84
C GLY A 221 -5.29 13.75 -10.37
N PRO A 222 -6.58 13.51 -10.06
CA PRO A 222 -7.11 13.66 -8.69
C PRO A 222 -6.36 12.80 -7.67
N LEU A 223 -5.89 13.42 -6.56
CA LEU A 223 -5.07 12.76 -5.53
C LEU A 223 -5.62 13.00 -4.13
N LEU A 224 -5.81 11.92 -3.38
CA LEU A 224 -6.06 11.97 -1.94
C LEU A 224 -4.92 11.26 -1.20
N VAL A 225 -4.23 12.00 -0.34
CA VAL A 225 -3.20 11.46 0.54
C VAL A 225 -3.74 11.40 1.97
N ILE A 226 -3.61 10.23 2.61
CA ILE A 226 -4.10 9.98 3.96
C ILE A 226 -2.95 9.51 4.83
N GLY A 227 -2.69 10.20 5.93
CA GLY A 227 -1.65 9.85 6.91
C GLY A 227 -2.23 9.70 8.32
N GLY A 228 -1.59 8.91 9.16
CA GLY A 228 -1.88 8.79 10.58
C GLY A 228 -0.91 9.64 11.42
N GLY A 229 -1.42 10.50 12.31
CA GLY A 229 -0.58 11.34 13.18
C GLY A 229 0.25 10.53 14.18
N LYS A 230 -0.23 9.34 14.55
CA LYS A 230 0.49 8.38 15.43
C LYS A 230 1.08 7.18 14.66
N ASP A 231 1.14 7.28 13.33
CA ASP A 231 1.73 6.24 12.50
C ASP A 231 3.25 6.20 12.66
N LYS A 232 3.77 5.06 13.16
CA LYS A 232 5.19 4.80 13.33
C LYS A 232 5.81 4.00 12.18
N GLN A 233 4.99 3.44 11.29
CA GLN A 233 5.47 2.66 10.15
C GLN A 233 5.73 3.57 8.94
N THR A 234 4.78 4.46 8.67
CA THR A 234 4.89 5.51 7.65
C THR A 234 4.49 6.85 8.27
N PRO A 235 5.42 7.53 8.97
CA PRO A 235 5.14 8.79 9.66
C PRO A 235 4.42 9.81 8.78
N ALA A 236 3.50 10.58 9.38
CA ALA A 236 2.65 11.55 8.68
C ALA A 236 3.42 12.55 7.80
N VAL A 237 4.68 12.85 8.14
CA VAL A 237 5.56 13.72 7.35
C VAL A 237 5.79 13.17 5.93
N LEU A 238 5.79 11.85 5.74
CA LEU A 238 5.90 11.24 4.40
C LEU A 238 4.66 11.53 3.54
N SER A 239 3.47 11.49 4.16
CA SER A 239 2.22 11.91 3.51
C SER A 239 2.25 13.39 3.13
N GLN A 240 2.79 14.25 4.01
CA GLN A 240 2.98 15.67 3.70
C GLN A 240 3.96 15.88 2.53
N LYS A 241 5.11 15.18 2.53
CA LYS A 241 6.08 15.25 1.42
C LYS A 241 5.47 14.85 0.07
N LEU A 242 4.62 13.82 0.04
CA LEU A 242 3.89 13.40 -1.18
C LEU A 242 2.92 14.49 -1.66
N PHE A 243 2.12 15.03 -0.74
CA PHE A 243 1.18 16.10 -1.05
C PHE A 243 1.88 17.35 -1.58
N ASP A 244 2.97 17.77 -0.93
CA ASP A 244 3.72 18.97 -1.33
C ASP A 244 4.38 18.80 -2.70
N ALA A 245 4.92 17.61 -2.99
CA ALA A 245 5.55 17.29 -4.27
C ALA A 245 4.56 17.18 -5.43
N SER A 246 3.29 16.83 -5.16
CA SER A 246 2.32 16.55 -6.21
C SER A 246 2.03 17.75 -7.10
N SER A 247 2.07 17.55 -8.42
CA SER A 247 1.66 18.51 -9.45
C SER A 247 0.15 18.59 -9.67
N SER A 248 -0.64 17.69 -9.04
CA SER A 248 -2.09 17.69 -9.18
C SER A 248 -2.72 19.00 -8.70
N THR A 249 -3.63 19.57 -9.50
CA THR A 249 -4.45 20.71 -9.12
C THR A 249 -5.67 20.31 -8.28
N THR A 250 -6.02 19.03 -8.30
CA THR A 250 -7.12 18.42 -7.52
C THR A 250 -6.54 17.46 -6.47
N LYS A 251 -5.79 18.00 -5.51
CA LYS A 251 -5.18 17.20 -4.46
C LYS A 251 -5.68 17.57 -3.08
N GLN A 252 -5.77 16.59 -2.20
CA GLN A 252 -6.13 16.75 -0.81
C GLN A 252 -5.22 15.93 0.10
N LEU A 253 -4.82 16.50 1.23
CA LEU A 253 -4.15 15.80 2.33
C LEU A 253 -5.07 15.75 3.55
N VAL A 254 -5.13 14.59 4.20
CA VAL A 254 -5.80 14.43 5.49
C VAL A 254 -4.89 13.69 6.44
N ILE A 255 -4.56 14.31 7.55
CA ILE A 255 -3.86 13.66 8.65
C ILE A 255 -4.86 13.34 9.76
N ALA A 256 -4.98 12.05 10.06
CA ALA A 256 -5.76 11.54 11.18
C ALA A 256 -4.90 11.61 12.44
N GLU A 257 -4.92 12.75 13.12
CA GLU A 257 -3.95 13.14 14.16
C GLU A 257 -3.81 12.11 15.29
N GLU A 258 -4.93 11.50 15.70
CA GLU A 258 -4.96 10.55 16.81
C GLU A 258 -4.78 9.10 16.39
N GLU A 259 -4.76 8.81 15.09
CA GLU A 259 -4.81 7.46 14.56
C GLU A 259 -3.41 6.93 14.21
N ASN A 260 -3.24 5.63 14.41
CA ASN A 260 -2.05 4.88 13.99
C ASN A 260 -2.22 4.34 12.55
N HIS A 261 -1.24 3.55 12.09
CA HIS A 261 -1.18 3.00 10.74
C HIS A 261 -2.46 2.26 10.28
N GLY A 262 -3.08 1.46 11.15
CA GLY A 262 -4.23 0.61 10.80
C GLY A 262 -5.60 1.25 11.06
N GLN A 263 -5.67 2.47 11.60
CA GLN A 263 -6.91 3.05 12.12
C GLN A 263 -7.31 4.37 11.46
N MET A 264 -6.64 4.78 10.38
CA MET A 264 -6.87 6.08 9.75
C MET A 264 -8.34 6.30 9.35
N PHE A 265 -9.03 5.24 8.89
CA PHE A 265 -10.45 5.31 8.53
C PHE A 265 -11.42 5.34 9.74
N ASP A 266 -10.94 5.15 10.97
CA ASP A 266 -11.75 5.38 12.17
C ASP A 266 -11.98 6.90 12.39
N ASN A 267 -11.17 7.74 11.74
CA ASN A 267 -11.26 9.18 11.83
C ASN A 267 -12.33 9.77 10.90
N LYS A 268 -13.27 10.51 11.46
CA LYS A 268 -14.38 11.15 10.70
C LYS A 268 -13.91 12.12 9.62
N LYS A 269 -12.78 12.82 9.81
CA LYS A 269 -12.23 13.73 8.78
C LYS A 269 -11.77 12.93 7.55
N VAL A 270 -11.13 11.77 7.77
CA VAL A 270 -10.73 10.86 6.69
C VAL A 270 -11.96 10.35 5.95
N GLN A 271 -12.98 9.85 6.66
CA GLN A 271 -14.22 9.35 6.05
C GLN A 271 -14.91 10.43 5.19
N MET A 272 -15.02 11.67 5.71
CA MET A 272 -15.62 12.78 4.96
C MET A 272 -14.79 13.19 3.74
N ALA A 273 -13.47 13.20 3.85
CA ALA A 273 -12.58 13.52 2.75
C ALA A 273 -12.65 12.45 1.66
N TYR A 274 -12.62 11.18 2.04
CA TYR A 274 -12.75 10.06 1.13
C TYR A 274 -14.09 10.09 0.37
N ARG A 275 -15.20 10.30 1.08
CA ARG A 275 -16.53 10.44 0.46
C ARG A 275 -16.56 11.58 -0.56
N ARG A 276 -16.03 12.76 -0.21
CA ARG A 276 -15.95 13.90 -1.14
C ARG A 276 -15.09 13.58 -2.36
N PHE A 277 -13.94 12.93 -2.13
CA PHE A 277 -13.05 12.54 -3.21
C PHE A 277 -13.73 11.60 -4.21
N ILE A 278 -14.33 10.50 -3.73
CA ILE A 278 -15.07 9.56 -4.59
C ILE A 278 -16.22 10.24 -5.34
N SER A 279 -16.96 11.14 -4.68
CA SER A 279 -18.12 11.85 -5.28
C SER A 279 -17.69 12.94 -6.27
N SER A 280 -16.44 13.37 -6.29
CA SER A 280 -15.94 14.41 -7.20
C SER A 280 -15.40 13.87 -8.53
N LEU A 281 -15.26 12.56 -8.64
CA LEU A 281 -14.79 11.86 -9.84
C LEU A 281 -15.96 11.46 -10.72
#